data_00314dce922552753e9e58a91228b4eb
#
_entry.id   00314dce922552753e9e58a91228b4eb
#
_cell.length_a   1.000
_cell.length_b   1.000
_cell.length_c   1.000
_cell.angle_alpha   90.00
_cell.angle_beta   90.00
_cell.angle_gamma   90.00
#
_symmetry.space_group_name_H-M   'P 1'
#
loop_
_entity.id
_entity.type
_entity.pdbx_description
1 polymer ?
#
loop_
_entity_poly.entity_id
_entity_poly.type
_entity_poly.pdbx_seq_one_letter_code
_entity_poly.pdbx_strand_id
1 'polypeptide(L)'
;MSVGVAVRDAQERDLREIRELLDRNALPTADLDSSRVHFVVAYGGAELIGAGGLEIHGSTGLLRSIVVADRKRLSGLGRAIVRSVEARAGRLGVDTLVLLTETAGAFFARLGYADIERDCAPGTVRDSAEFKSLCPLSARCMLKRLER
;
A
#
# COMPACT_ATOMS: atom_id res chain seq x y z
N MET A 1 -8.25 -23.10 11.70
CA MET A 1 -7.60 -22.03 12.45
C MET A 1 -6.41 -21.51 11.66
N SER A 2 -6.44 -20.28 11.32
CA SER A 2 -5.29 -19.73 10.68
C SER A 2 -4.20 -19.59 11.74
N VAL A 3 -3.07 -20.18 11.51
CA VAL A 3 -1.88 -19.78 12.23
C VAL A 3 -1.73 -18.30 11.91
N GLY A 4 -1.84 -17.47 12.91
CA GLY A 4 -1.80 -16.05 12.69
C GLY A 4 -0.55 -15.63 11.96
N VAL A 5 -0.73 -15.22 10.71
CA VAL A 5 0.31 -14.50 10.02
C VAL A 5 0.32 -13.11 10.64
N ALA A 6 1.34 -12.79 11.38
CA ALA A 6 1.45 -11.47 11.99
C ALA A 6 1.89 -10.46 10.95
N VAL A 7 1.19 -9.34 10.90
CA VAL A 7 1.61 -8.19 10.09
C VAL A 7 2.36 -7.24 11.03
N ARG A 8 3.57 -6.89 10.66
CA ARG A 8 4.43 -6.04 11.49
C ARG A 8 5.10 -4.96 10.64
N ASP A 9 5.65 -3.96 11.30
CA ASP A 9 6.45 -2.95 10.62
C ASP A 9 7.70 -3.60 10.03
N ALA A 10 8.05 -3.19 8.82
CA ALA A 10 9.23 -3.68 8.14
C ALA A 10 10.49 -3.08 8.75
N GLN A 11 11.57 -3.85 8.71
CA GLN A 11 12.91 -3.39 9.03
C GLN A 11 13.72 -3.27 7.74
N GLU A 12 14.84 -2.60 7.82
CA GLU A 12 15.68 -2.39 6.65
C GLU A 12 16.07 -3.70 5.97
N ARG A 13 16.32 -4.74 6.76
CA ARG A 13 16.66 -6.07 6.23
C ARG A 13 15.55 -6.71 5.40
N ASP A 14 14.30 -6.25 5.55
CA ASP A 14 13.16 -6.79 4.80
C ASP A 14 13.05 -6.20 3.39
N LEU A 15 13.73 -5.09 3.14
CA LEU A 15 13.52 -4.30 1.92
C LEU A 15 13.83 -5.08 0.65
N ARG A 16 14.86 -5.91 0.69
CA ARG A 16 15.24 -6.71 -0.47
C ARG A 16 14.12 -7.68 -0.87
N GLU A 17 13.56 -8.38 0.09
CA GLU A 17 12.47 -9.32 -0.18
C GLU A 17 11.19 -8.61 -0.60
N ILE A 18 10.93 -7.42 -0.03
CA ILE A 18 9.82 -6.58 -0.45
C ILE A 18 9.97 -6.24 -1.93
N ARG A 19 11.14 -5.78 -2.34
CA ARG A 19 11.42 -5.41 -3.73
C ARG A 19 11.22 -6.60 -4.67
N GLU A 20 11.70 -7.76 -4.29
CA GLU A 20 11.54 -8.97 -5.09
C GLU A 20 10.07 -9.36 -5.25
N LEU A 21 9.29 -9.26 -4.17
CA LEU A 21 7.87 -9.60 -4.25
C LEU A 21 7.09 -8.60 -5.12
N LEU A 22 7.41 -7.31 -5.02
CA LEU A 22 6.80 -6.29 -5.85
C LEU A 22 7.14 -6.48 -7.33
N ASP A 23 8.41 -6.76 -7.64
CA ASP A 23 8.85 -6.99 -9.01
C ASP A 23 8.13 -8.19 -9.64
N ARG A 24 7.96 -9.26 -8.89
CA ARG A 24 7.26 -10.45 -9.39
C ARG A 24 5.79 -10.18 -9.71
N ASN A 25 5.21 -9.15 -9.10
CA ASN A 25 3.81 -8.80 -9.28
C ASN A 25 3.64 -7.53 -10.13
N ALA A 26 4.68 -7.13 -10.85
CA ALA A 26 4.67 -5.98 -11.77
C ALA A 26 4.24 -4.67 -11.11
N LEU A 27 4.62 -4.47 -9.83
CA LEU A 27 4.36 -3.23 -9.12
C LEU A 27 5.61 -2.34 -9.12
N PRO A 28 5.43 -1.01 -9.09
CA PRO A 28 6.58 -0.09 -9.17
C PRO A 28 7.57 -0.26 -8.03
N THR A 29 8.86 -0.32 -8.37
CA THR A 29 9.96 -0.38 -7.39
C THR A 29 11.02 0.69 -7.65
N ALA A 30 10.90 1.42 -8.76
CA ALA A 30 11.96 2.32 -9.22
C ALA A 30 12.29 3.43 -8.21
N ASP A 31 11.31 3.85 -7.40
CA ASP A 31 11.50 4.95 -6.46
C ASP A 31 11.76 4.49 -5.03
N LEU A 32 11.91 3.18 -4.76
CA LEU A 32 12.02 2.70 -3.39
C LEU A 32 13.25 3.23 -2.66
N ASP A 33 14.32 3.54 -3.38
CA ASP A 33 15.52 4.11 -2.78
C ASP A 33 15.43 5.62 -2.55
N SER A 34 14.58 6.31 -3.31
CA SER A 34 14.47 7.78 -3.24
C SER A 34 13.23 8.26 -2.49
N SER A 35 12.18 7.44 -2.41
CA SER A 35 10.96 7.78 -1.69
C SER A 35 11.00 7.14 -0.31
N ARG A 36 10.53 7.90 0.69
CA ARG A 36 10.44 7.38 2.05
C ARG A 36 9.12 6.62 2.19
N VAL A 37 9.19 5.31 2.10
CA VAL A 37 8.02 4.45 2.21
C VAL A 37 8.10 3.68 3.52
N HIS A 38 7.02 3.77 4.31
CA HIS A 38 6.89 2.99 5.54
C HIS A 38 6.18 1.68 5.17
N PHE A 39 6.89 0.57 5.27
CA PHE A 39 6.33 -0.73 4.91
C PHE A 39 5.85 -1.50 6.13
N VAL A 40 4.78 -2.26 5.93
CA VAL A 40 4.41 -3.37 6.80
C VAL A 40 4.63 -4.67 6.02
N VAL A 41 4.96 -5.73 6.73
CA VAL A 41 5.28 -7.02 6.11
C VAL A 41 4.54 -8.14 6.82
N ALA A 42 4.28 -9.21 6.06
CA ALA A 42 3.71 -10.43 6.60
C ALA A 42 4.57 -11.61 6.14
N TYR A 43 5.00 -12.42 7.08
CA TYR A 43 5.79 -13.60 6.81
C TYR A 43 5.00 -14.86 7.11
N GLY A 44 5.11 -15.86 6.25
CA GLY A 44 4.66 -17.22 6.51
C GLY A 44 5.89 -18.06 6.72
N GLY A 45 6.25 -18.31 7.99
CA GLY A 45 7.55 -18.90 8.31
C GLY A 45 8.68 -17.96 7.94
N ALA A 46 9.61 -18.39 7.12
CA ALA A 46 10.74 -17.59 6.67
C ALA A 46 10.49 -16.85 5.37
N GLU A 47 9.30 -17.01 4.79
CA GLU A 47 8.99 -16.43 3.48
C GLU A 47 8.11 -15.21 3.60
N LEU A 48 8.48 -14.12 2.90
CA LEU A 48 7.65 -12.93 2.80
C LEU A 48 6.46 -13.26 1.91
N ILE A 49 5.25 -13.16 2.46
CA ILE A 49 4.01 -13.49 1.73
C ILE A 49 3.13 -12.28 1.48
N GLY A 50 3.47 -11.12 2.02
CA GLY A 50 2.74 -9.91 1.73
C GLY A 50 3.43 -8.68 2.26
N ALA A 51 3.10 -7.54 1.67
CA ALA A 51 3.63 -6.24 2.09
C ALA A 51 2.66 -5.13 1.72
N GLY A 52 2.80 -4.00 2.39
CA GLY A 52 2.07 -2.79 2.05
C GLY A 52 2.86 -1.57 2.46
N GLY A 53 2.72 -0.48 1.72
CA GLY A 53 3.51 0.72 1.92
C GLY A 53 2.67 1.97 2.14
N LEU A 54 3.24 2.90 2.87
CA LEU A 54 2.68 4.20 3.15
C LEU A 54 3.73 5.26 2.87
N GLU A 55 3.41 6.18 1.98
CA GLU A 55 4.24 7.33 1.71
C GLU A 55 3.48 8.57 2.22
N ILE A 56 4.12 9.35 3.10
CA ILE A 56 3.43 10.44 3.80
C ILE A 56 3.67 11.77 3.10
N HIS A 57 2.58 12.49 2.86
CA HIS A 57 2.59 13.82 2.25
C HIS A 57 1.73 14.75 3.12
N GLY A 58 2.31 15.27 4.20
CA GLY A 58 1.54 16.06 5.17
C GLY A 58 0.54 15.19 5.92
N SER A 59 -0.73 15.58 5.91
CA SER A 59 -1.80 14.79 6.52
C SER A 59 -2.42 13.77 5.58
N THR A 60 -1.94 13.72 4.33
CA THR A 60 -2.39 12.76 3.32
C THR A 60 -1.32 11.71 3.13
N GLY A 61 -1.72 10.44 3.08
CA GLY A 61 -0.81 9.35 2.79
C GLY A 61 -1.14 8.70 1.45
N LEU A 62 -0.11 8.23 0.76
CA LEU A 62 -0.26 7.40 -0.42
C LEU A 62 -0.11 5.95 0.02
N LEU A 63 -1.21 5.21 -0.10
CA LEU A 63 -1.20 3.76 0.12
C LEU A 63 -0.69 3.13 -1.16
N ARG A 64 0.42 2.42 -1.06
CA ARG A 64 1.09 1.90 -2.25
C ARG A 64 1.70 0.54 -1.99
N SER A 65 2.10 -0.13 -3.07
CA SER A 65 2.89 -1.35 -2.97
C SER A 65 2.20 -2.44 -2.15
N ILE A 66 0.86 -2.51 -2.27
CA ILE A 66 0.08 -3.56 -1.60
C ILE A 66 0.20 -4.83 -2.42
N VAL A 67 0.79 -5.85 -1.84
CA VAL A 67 1.04 -7.10 -2.56
C VAL A 67 0.87 -8.29 -1.63
N VAL A 68 0.29 -9.36 -2.17
CA VAL A 68 0.16 -10.65 -1.48
C VAL A 68 0.64 -11.72 -2.45
N ALA A 69 1.45 -12.66 -1.95
CA ALA A 69 1.92 -13.77 -2.76
C ALA A 69 0.74 -14.56 -3.34
N ASP A 70 0.87 -15.03 -4.59
CA ASP A 70 -0.24 -15.67 -5.31
C ASP A 70 -0.97 -16.73 -4.50
N ARG A 71 -0.22 -17.59 -3.85
CA ARG A 71 -0.81 -18.71 -3.09
C ARG A 71 -1.57 -18.24 -1.83
N LYS A 72 -1.41 -16.97 -1.45
CA LYS A 72 -2.07 -16.39 -0.27
C LYS A 72 -3.20 -15.43 -0.64
N ARG A 73 -3.47 -15.24 -1.91
CA ARG A 73 -4.60 -14.42 -2.34
C ARG A 73 -5.90 -15.09 -1.90
N LEU A 74 -6.90 -14.26 -1.62
CA LEU A 74 -8.21 -14.70 -1.13
C LEU A 74 -8.19 -15.24 0.30
N SER A 75 -7.07 -15.12 1.00
CA SER A 75 -6.95 -15.60 2.39
C SER A 75 -7.31 -14.53 3.43
N GLY A 76 -7.64 -13.32 3.01
CA GLY A 76 -7.86 -12.19 3.92
C GLY A 76 -6.58 -11.46 4.29
N LEU A 77 -5.43 -11.91 3.79
CA LEU A 77 -4.14 -11.27 4.12
C LEU A 77 -4.05 -9.86 3.56
N GLY A 78 -4.52 -9.62 2.34
CA GLY A 78 -4.51 -8.28 1.76
C GLY A 78 -5.28 -7.29 2.61
N ARG A 79 -6.45 -7.70 3.11
CA ARG A 79 -7.25 -6.87 4.01
C ARG A 79 -6.49 -6.57 5.30
N ALA A 80 -5.85 -7.57 5.89
CA ALA A 80 -5.07 -7.39 7.11
C ALA A 80 -3.91 -6.41 6.90
N ILE A 81 -3.25 -6.50 5.76
CA ILE A 81 -2.16 -5.58 5.42
C ILE A 81 -2.68 -4.15 5.30
N VAL A 82 -3.77 -3.93 4.55
CA VAL A 82 -4.33 -2.59 4.40
C VAL A 82 -4.74 -2.02 5.75
N ARG A 83 -5.41 -2.82 6.59
CA ARG A 83 -5.81 -2.38 7.94
C ARG A 83 -4.60 -1.98 8.78
N SER A 84 -3.51 -2.72 8.65
CA SER A 84 -2.27 -2.43 9.38
C SER A 84 -1.64 -1.11 8.92
N VAL A 85 -1.64 -0.86 7.60
CA VAL A 85 -1.15 0.41 7.07
C VAL A 85 -2.04 1.57 7.52
N GLU A 86 -3.36 1.38 7.51
CA GLU A 86 -4.29 2.41 7.98
C GLU A 86 -4.05 2.77 9.44
N ALA A 87 -3.85 1.77 10.28
CA ALA A 87 -3.58 1.99 11.70
C ALA A 87 -2.27 2.76 11.89
N ARG A 88 -1.24 2.39 11.16
CA ARG A 88 0.04 3.09 11.23
C ARG A 88 -0.08 4.53 10.74
N ALA A 89 -0.82 4.74 9.66
CA ALA A 89 -1.08 6.08 9.13
C ALA A 89 -1.73 6.97 10.19
N GLY A 90 -2.75 6.46 10.88
CA GLY A 90 -3.40 7.20 11.95
C GLY A 90 -2.44 7.57 13.07
N ARG A 91 -1.56 6.65 13.46
CA ARG A 91 -0.57 6.93 14.50
C ARG A 91 0.44 8.00 14.07
N LEU A 92 0.69 8.13 12.77
CA LEU A 92 1.64 9.09 12.23
C LEU A 92 1.00 10.42 11.81
N GLY A 93 -0.27 10.63 12.15
CA GLY A 93 -0.95 11.89 11.88
C GLY A 93 -1.59 12.02 10.52
N VAL A 94 -1.69 10.91 9.78
CA VAL A 94 -2.35 10.90 8.48
C VAL A 94 -3.85 10.71 8.69
N ASP A 95 -4.66 11.56 8.05
CA ASP A 95 -6.12 11.46 8.14
C ASP A 95 -6.81 11.06 6.85
N THR A 96 -6.08 11.02 5.75
CA THR A 96 -6.62 10.70 4.44
C THR A 96 -5.64 9.83 3.68
N LEU A 97 -6.12 8.73 3.11
CA LEU A 97 -5.31 7.87 2.26
C LEU A 97 -5.79 7.94 0.82
N VAL A 98 -4.83 8.00 -0.09
CA VAL A 98 -5.08 7.98 -1.54
C VAL A 98 -4.30 6.83 -2.13
N LEU A 99 -4.82 6.21 -3.17
CA LEU A 99 -4.12 5.14 -3.87
C LEU A 99 -4.41 5.19 -5.36
N LEU A 100 -3.53 4.55 -6.13
CA LEU A 100 -3.70 4.31 -7.55
C LEU A 100 -3.69 2.80 -7.78
N THR A 101 -4.69 2.29 -8.52
CA THR A 101 -4.77 0.86 -8.80
C THR A 101 -5.26 0.60 -10.21
N GLU A 102 -4.68 -0.40 -10.87
CA GLU A 102 -5.13 -0.81 -12.20
C GLU A 102 -6.18 -1.92 -12.13
N THR A 103 -6.07 -2.82 -11.16
CA THR A 103 -6.88 -4.06 -11.16
C THR A 103 -7.62 -4.33 -9.87
N ALA A 104 -7.31 -3.62 -8.79
CA ALA A 104 -7.83 -3.96 -7.46
C ALA A 104 -8.92 -3.02 -6.95
N GLY A 105 -9.57 -2.26 -7.85
CA GLY A 105 -10.57 -1.27 -7.43
C GLY A 105 -11.70 -1.85 -6.60
N ALA A 106 -12.21 -3.02 -6.98
CA ALA A 106 -13.29 -3.66 -6.23
C ALA A 106 -12.85 -4.07 -4.82
N PHE A 107 -11.62 -4.54 -4.68
CA PHE A 107 -11.04 -4.87 -3.39
C PHE A 107 -11.00 -3.65 -2.47
N PHE A 108 -10.47 -2.53 -2.97
CA PHE A 108 -10.37 -1.31 -2.17
C PHE A 108 -11.74 -0.69 -1.90
N ALA A 109 -12.68 -0.77 -2.85
CA ALA A 109 -14.03 -0.26 -2.63
C ALA A 109 -14.68 -0.96 -1.43
N ARG A 110 -14.47 -2.26 -1.29
CA ARG A 110 -15.00 -3.01 -0.14
C ARG A 110 -14.38 -2.59 1.18
N LEU A 111 -13.19 -1.99 1.14
CA LEU A 111 -12.50 -1.49 2.34
C LEU A 111 -12.82 -0.02 2.63
N GLY A 112 -13.71 0.58 1.87
CA GLY A 112 -14.17 1.94 2.13
C GLY A 112 -13.52 3.03 1.27
N TYR A 113 -12.77 2.65 0.25
CA TYR A 113 -12.17 3.62 -0.67
C TYR A 113 -13.15 3.96 -1.80
N ALA A 114 -13.20 5.22 -2.16
CA ALA A 114 -14.08 5.70 -3.23
C ALA A 114 -13.27 6.32 -4.36
N ASP A 115 -13.74 6.17 -5.60
CA ASP A 115 -13.08 6.77 -6.75
C ASP A 115 -13.11 8.29 -6.68
N ILE A 116 -11.99 8.93 -7.03
CA ILE A 116 -11.88 10.37 -7.19
C ILE A 116 -11.13 10.66 -8.47
N GLU A 117 -11.30 11.89 -8.98
CA GLU A 117 -10.47 12.35 -10.08
C GLU A 117 -9.04 12.51 -9.59
N ARG A 118 -8.09 12.13 -10.42
CA ARG A 118 -6.67 12.16 -10.06
C ARG A 118 -6.21 13.56 -9.67
N ASP A 119 -6.73 14.58 -10.37
CA ASP A 119 -6.39 15.97 -10.08
C ASP A 119 -6.99 16.49 -8.78
N CYS A 120 -7.95 15.76 -8.22
CA CYS A 120 -8.60 16.11 -6.96
C CYS A 120 -7.92 15.49 -5.75
N ALA A 121 -6.84 14.71 -5.93
CA ALA A 121 -6.12 14.14 -4.81
C ALA A 121 -5.53 15.26 -3.95
N PRO A 122 -5.70 15.19 -2.62
CA PRO A 122 -5.27 16.27 -1.73
C PRO A 122 -3.77 16.29 -1.51
N GLY A 123 -3.27 17.46 -1.12
CA GLY A 123 -1.89 17.63 -0.68
C GLY A 123 -0.86 17.43 -1.77
N THR A 124 0.35 17.13 -1.34
CA THR A 124 1.48 16.94 -2.25
C THR A 124 1.57 15.53 -2.81
N VAL A 125 0.60 14.67 -2.51
CA VAL A 125 0.59 13.30 -3.03
C VAL A 125 0.65 13.28 -4.56
N ARG A 126 0.10 14.29 -5.23
CA ARG A 126 0.15 14.41 -6.69
C ARG A 126 1.57 14.62 -7.21
N ASP A 127 2.48 15.04 -6.34
CA ASP A 127 3.89 15.23 -6.70
C ASP A 127 4.70 13.95 -6.52
N SER A 128 4.08 12.89 -6.00
CA SER A 128 4.77 11.61 -5.79
C SER A 128 5.17 10.98 -7.12
N ALA A 129 6.19 10.13 -7.08
CA ALA A 129 6.66 9.43 -8.28
C ALA A 129 5.56 8.56 -8.89
N GLU A 130 4.74 7.90 -8.07
CA GLU A 130 3.63 7.08 -8.58
C GLU A 130 2.62 7.89 -9.37
N PHE A 131 2.22 9.07 -8.85
CA PHE A 131 1.28 9.93 -9.54
C PHE A 131 1.87 10.52 -10.82
N LYS A 132 3.15 10.87 -10.79
CA LYS A 132 3.77 11.55 -11.92
C LYS A 132 4.12 10.61 -13.06
N SER A 133 4.65 9.42 -12.76
CA SER A 133 5.24 8.62 -13.82
C SER A 133 5.20 7.11 -13.64
N LEU A 134 5.11 6.59 -12.41
CA LEU A 134 5.22 5.16 -12.20
C LEU A 134 3.93 4.40 -12.41
N CYS A 135 2.78 5.05 -12.20
CA CYS A 135 1.49 4.41 -12.44
C CYS A 135 0.86 4.98 -13.71
N PRO A 136 0.25 4.11 -14.55
CA PRO A 136 -0.37 4.57 -15.80
C PRO A 136 -1.51 5.56 -15.54
N LEU A 137 -1.78 6.41 -16.52
CA LEU A 137 -2.91 7.35 -16.44
C LEU A 137 -4.26 6.62 -16.34
N SER A 138 -4.31 5.37 -16.82
CA SER A 138 -5.52 4.54 -16.72
C SER A 138 -5.79 3.99 -15.33
N ALA A 139 -4.84 4.10 -14.40
CA ALA A 139 -5.04 3.61 -13.04
C ALA A 139 -6.14 4.42 -12.35
N ARG A 140 -7.02 3.72 -11.63
CA ARG A 140 -8.07 4.37 -10.84
C ARG A 140 -7.45 5.04 -9.63
N CYS A 141 -7.88 6.26 -9.34
CA CYS A 141 -7.48 6.98 -8.14
C CYS A 141 -8.59 6.85 -7.12
N MET A 142 -8.26 6.43 -5.91
CA MET A 142 -9.24 6.20 -4.85
C MET A 142 -8.80 6.85 -3.55
N LEU A 143 -9.76 7.19 -2.70
CA LEU A 143 -9.51 7.93 -1.47
C LEU A 143 -10.35 7.38 -0.34
N LYS A 144 -9.79 7.37 0.86
CA LYS A 144 -10.50 7.06 2.09
C LYS A 144 -10.07 8.01 3.20
N ARG A 145 -11.04 8.58 3.90
CA ARG A 145 -10.76 9.35 5.10
C ARG A 145 -10.71 8.40 6.29
N LEU A 146 -9.66 8.53 7.09
CA LEU A 146 -9.49 7.68 8.26
C LEU A 146 -10.27 8.25 9.43
N GLU A 147 -10.96 7.37 10.15
CA GLU A 147 -11.65 7.75 11.38
C GLU A 147 -10.63 7.87 12.52
N ARG A 148 -10.89 8.83 13.38
CA ARG A 148 -10.07 9.02 14.58
C ARG A 148 -10.81 8.55 15.81
#